data_48a5bc6e91efc2ec5f5692b3824638eb
#
_entry.id   48a5bc6e91efc2ec5f5692b3824638eb
#
_cell.length_a   1.000
_cell.length_b   1.000
_cell.length_c   1.000
_cell.angle_alpha   90.00
_cell.angle_beta   90.00
_cell.angle_gamma   90.00
#
_symmetry.space_group_name_H-M   'P 1'
#
loop_
_entity.id
_entity.type
_entity.pdbx_description
1 polymer ?
#
loop_
_entity_poly.entity_id
_entity_poly.type
_entity_poly.pdbx_seq_one_letter_code
_entity_poly.pdbx_strand_id
1 'polypeptide(L)'
;MSRLLLTILMTVFLAACMPLTPAPVEAPLATPGVPVQANWTIRFTQSGGIMGMMREMEITSDGNLKVTDDRTGKTVTGQLTAGELAQLSTLMGGLAYDRPSGPTSCADCFNYTVEIASDTGKTFTAQADDTTLEASGLSPLADYLRTLMENALKTQG
;
A
#
# COMPACT_ATOMS: atom_id res chain seq x y z
N MET A 1 64.12 43.71 46.39
CA MET A 1 62.78 44.28 46.31
C MET A 1 62.18 43.84 44.98
N SER A 2 61.07 43.21 45.05
CA SER A 2 60.10 42.96 43.95
C SER A 2 60.52 41.99 42.82
N ARG A 3 60.58 40.72 43.14
CA ARG A 3 60.56 39.63 42.16
C ARG A 3 59.39 38.70 42.46
N LEU A 4 58.21 39.22 42.67
CA LEU A 4 57.04 38.44 43.16
C LEU A 4 55.77 38.89 42.48
N LEU A 5 55.71 38.92 41.15
CA LEU A 5 54.48 39.32 40.47
C LEU A 5 54.40 38.85 39.01
N LEU A 6 54.94 37.69 38.70
CA LEU A 6 54.83 37.21 37.35
C LEU A 6 54.51 35.68 37.27
N THR A 7 53.69 35.21 38.16
CA THR A 7 53.33 33.80 38.18
C THR A 7 51.80 33.53 38.35
N ILE A 8 50.96 34.40 37.89
CA ILE A 8 49.52 34.12 37.86
C ILE A 8 49.01 34.74 36.58
N LEU A 9 49.01 34.02 35.50
CA LEU A 9 47.99 34.07 34.43
C LEU A 9 48.29 33.04 33.33
N MET A 10 48.25 31.79 33.68
CA MET A 10 48.11 30.76 32.68
C MET A 10 46.91 29.90 33.07
N THR A 11 45.76 30.52 33.11
CA THR A 11 44.49 29.80 33.17
C THR A 11 44.23 29.19 31.80
N VAL A 12 44.43 27.90 31.76
CA VAL A 12 44.13 27.02 30.67
C VAL A 12 42.64 27.13 30.31
N PHE A 13 42.34 27.71 29.15
CA PHE A 13 41.04 27.56 28.50
C PHE A 13 40.95 26.15 27.94
N LEU A 14 40.47 25.19 28.73
CA LEU A 14 39.94 23.95 28.21
C LEU A 14 38.59 24.26 27.57
N ALA A 15 38.61 24.58 26.28
CA ALA A 15 37.42 24.58 25.45
C ALA A 15 36.91 23.14 25.38
N ALA A 16 35.91 22.83 26.18
CA ALA A 16 35.13 21.60 26.07
C ALA A 16 34.42 21.63 24.73
N CYS A 17 34.96 20.95 23.73
CA CYS A 17 34.21 20.53 22.55
C CYS A 17 33.14 19.54 23.01
N MET A 18 31.96 20.03 23.33
CA MET A 18 30.77 19.16 23.43
C MET A 18 30.46 18.66 22.00
N PRO A 19 30.45 17.34 21.77
CA PRO A 19 29.91 16.83 20.50
C PRO A 19 28.43 17.23 20.45
N LEU A 20 28.06 18.00 19.43
CA LEU A 20 26.67 18.21 19.07
C LEU A 20 26.09 16.82 18.71
N THR A 21 25.37 16.23 19.64
CA THR A 21 24.55 15.06 19.37
C THR A 21 23.52 15.52 18.35
N PRO A 22 23.49 14.96 17.13
CA PRO A 22 22.42 15.28 16.20
C PRO A 22 21.10 14.93 16.87
N ALA A 23 20.16 15.89 16.86
CA ALA A 23 18.81 15.65 17.32
C ALA A 23 18.27 14.39 16.60
N PRO A 24 17.53 13.51 17.29
CA PRO A 24 16.89 12.40 16.62
C PRO A 24 16.04 12.99 15.49
N VAL A 25 16.39 12.63 14.26
CA VAL A 25 15.52 12.89 13.11
C VAL A 25 14.26 12.12 13.42
N GLU A 26 13.20 12.84 13.74
CA GLU A 26 11.86 12.26 13.88
C GLU A 26 11.58 11.54 12.57
N ALA A 27 11.59 10.21 12.62
CA ALA A 27 11.23 9.40 11.48
C ALA A 27 9.82 9.85 11.04
N PRO A 28 9.59 10.06 9.73
CA PRO A 28 8.26 10.40 9.24
C PRO A 28 7.27 9.41 9.84
N LEU A 29 6.19 9.92 10.44
CA LEU A 29 5.08 9.08 10.90
C LEU A 29 4.72 8.15 9.74
N ALA A 30 5.01 6.88 9.90
CA ALA A 30 4.64 5.88 8.91
C ALA A 30 3.12 6.00 8.71
N THR A 31 2.73 6.46 7.53
CA THR A 31 1.35 6.34 7.06
C THR A 31 0.92 4.90 7.34
N PRO A 32 -0.25 4.64 7.93
CA PRO A 32 -0.67 3.29 8.23
C PRO A 32 -0.86 2.52 6.92
N GLY A 33 0.21 1.98 6.40
CA GLY A 33 0.19 1.01 5.32
C GLY A 33 -0.45 -0.28 5.82
N VAL A 34 -1.07 -1.02 4.92
CA VAL A 34 -1.57 -2.36 5.24
C VAL A 34 -0.38 -3.20 5.72
N PRO A 35 -0.43 -3.83 6.91
CA PRO A 35 0.66 -4.66 7.38
C PRO A 35 0.81 -5.85 6.42
N VAL A 36 1.87 -5.83 5.60
CA VAL A 36 2.21 -6.96 4.73
C VAL A 36 2.78 -8.05 5.63
N GLN A 37 1.93 -8.96 6.08
CA GLN A 37 2.32 -10.12 6.87
C GLN A 37 2.76 -11.28 5.96
N ALA A 38 3.42 -12.29 6.51
CA ALA A 38 3.99 -13.39 5.72
C ALA A 38 2.93 -14.15 4.89
N ASN A 39 1.70 -14.27 5.40
CA ASN A 39 0.59 -14.91 4.68
C ASN A 39 -0.60 -13.95 4.61
N TRP A 40 -0.99 -13.61 3.41
CA TRP A 40 -2.13 -12.79 3.12
C TRP A 40 -2.89 -13.32 1.90
N THR A 41 -4.16 -12.94 1.82
CA THR A 41 -5.00 -13.15 0.64
C THR A 41 -5.64 -11.82 0.28
N ILE A 42 -5.54 -11.44 -0.98
CA ILE A 42 -6.25 -10.31 -1.58
C ILE A 42 -7.44 -10.85 -2.35
N ARG A 43 -8.62 -10.23 -2.14
CA ARG A 43 -9.78 -10.38 -3.02
C ARG A 43 -10.09 -9.02 -3.63
N PHE A 44 -10.15 -8.98 -4.95
CA PHE A 44 -10.51 -7.81 -5.72
C PHE A 44 -11.78 -8.08 -6.51
N THR A 45 -12.78 -7.23 -6.31
CA THR A 45 -14.06 -7.32 -7.04
C THR A 45 -14.25 -6.05 -7.85
N GLN A 46 -14.55 -6.22 -9.14
CA GLN A 46 -15.00 -5.18 -10.03
C GLN A 46 -16.43 -5.49 -10.45
N SER A 47 -17.36 -4.59 -10.14
CA SER A 47 -18.78 -4.77 -10.48
C SER A 47 -19.39 -3.50 -11.04
N GLY A 48 -20.51 -3.62 -11.78
CA GLY A 48 -21.23 -2.48 -12.34
C GLY A 48 -20.99 -2.23 -13.82
N GLY A 49 -20.97 -0.97 -14.22
CA GLY A 49 -20.99 -0.55 -15.60
C GLY A 49 -22.37 -0.81 -16.26
N ILE A 50 -22.61 -0.23 -17.45
CA ILE A 50 -23.89 -0.33 -18.20
C ILE A 50 -24.35 -1.78 -18.40
N MET A 51 -23.41 -2.73 -18.44
CA MET A 51 -23.70 -4.14 -18.70
C MET A 51 -23.80 -5.00 -17.44
N GLY A 52 -23.75 -4.41 -16.25
CA GLY A 52 -23.84 -5.14 -14.99
C GLY A 52 -22.74 -6.19 -14.84
N MET A 53 -21.49 -5.86 -15.21
CA MET A 53 -20.37 -6.79 -15.13
C MET A 53 -20.05 -7.11 -13.67
N MET A 54 -19.66 -8.37 -13.41
CA MET A 54 -19.07 -8.77 -12.14
C MET A 54 -17.88 -9.68 -12.39
N ARG A 55 -16.72 -9.28 -11.86
CA ARG A 55 -15.47 -10.03 -11.92
C ARG A 55 -14.86 -10.06 -10.54
N GLU A 56 -14.35 -11.21 -10.18
CA GLU A 56 -13.64 -11.42 -8.93
C GLU A 56 -12.26 -12.01 -9.20
N MET A 57 -11.28 -11.51 -8.46
CA MET A 57 -9.92 -12.04 -8.48
C MET A 57 -9.46 -12.30 -7.05
N GLU A 58 -8.86 -13.45 -6.82
CA GLU A 58 -8.19 -13.80 -5.58
C GLU A 58 -6.72 -14.07 -5.83
N ILE A 59 -5.86 -13.47 -5.00
CA ILE A 59 -4.40 -13.66 -5.03
C ILE A 59 -3.94 -14.00 -3.62
N THR A 60 -3.12 -15.03 -3.50
CA THR A 60 -2.49 -15.42 -2.23
C THR A 60 -1.02 -14.98 -2.18
N SER A 61 -0.45 -14.90 -0.99
CA SER A 61 0.93 -14.41 -0.77
C SER A 61 2.02 -15.27 -1.44
N ASP A 62 1.71 -16.51 -1.79
CA ASP A 62 2.56 -17.39 -2.60
C ASP A 62 2.39 -17.18 -4.12
N GLY A 63 1.57 -16.20 -4.52
CA GLY A 63 1.36 -15.78 -5.89
C GLY A 63 0.31 -16.56 -6.66
N ASN A 64 -0.43 -17.50 -6.04
CA ASN A 64 -1.55 -18.14 -6.74
C ASN A 64 -2.61 -17.11 -7.07
N LEU A 65 -3.11 -17.18 -8.30
CA LEU A 65 -4.10 -16.28 -8.88
C LEU A 65 -5.31 -17.09 -9.33
N LYS A 66 -6.50 -16.62 -8.97
CA LYS A 66 -7.79 -17.12 -9.49
C LYS A 66 -8.64 -15.93 -9.92
N VAL A 67 -9.15 -15.94 -11.14
CA VAL A 67 -10.07 -14.93 -11.67
C VAL A 67 -11.35 -15.58 -12.12
N THR A 68 -12.47 -15.01 -11.75
CA THR A 68 -13.82 -15.42 -12.19
C THR A 68 -14.51 -14.24 -12.88
N ASP A 69 -15.07 -14.49 -14.07
CA ASP A 69 -15.92 -13.55 -14.79
C ASP A 69 -17.32 -14.14 -14.82
N ASP A 70 -18.21 -13.62 -13.99
CA ASP A 70 -19.58 -14.17 -13.80
C ASP A 70 -20.42 -14.06 -15.07
N ARG A 71 -20.18 -13.05 -15.90
CA ARG A 71 -20.91 -12.85 -17.14
C ARG A 71 -20.68 -13.96 -18.16
N THR A 72 -19.43 -14.45 -18.23
CA THR A 72 -19.04 -15.50 -19.18
C THR A 72 -19.01 -16.87 -18.52
N GLY A 73 -19.13 -16.95 -17.19
CA GLY A 73 -18.93 -18.15 -16.39
C GLY A 73 -17.48 -18.67 -16.43
N LYS A 74 -16.55 -17.85 -16.93
CA LYS A 74 -15.15 -18.24 -17.09
C LYS A 74 -14.41 -18.12 -15.77
N THR A 75 -13.69 -19.17 -15.38
CA THR A 75 -12.74 -19.16 -14.28
C THR A 75 -11.36 -19.50 -14.79
N VAL A 76 -10.37 -18.69 -14.43
CA VAL A 76 -8.96 -18.82 -14.81
C VAL A 76 -8.13 -18.93 -13.56
N THR A 77 -7.15 -19.82 -13.55
CA THR A 77 -6.14 -19.93 -12.51
C THR A 77 -4.76 -19.70 -13.09
N GLY A 78 -3.85 -19.14 -12.31
CA GLY A 78 -2.49 -18.86 -12.75
C GLY A 78 -1.56 -18.64 -11.57
N GLN A 79 -0.36 -18.19 -11.89
CA GLN A 79 0.69 -17.88 -10.94
C GLN A 79 1.29 -16.53 -11.33
N LEU A 80 1.37 -15.61 -10.38
CA LEU A 80 2.11 -14.37 -10.55
C LEU A 80 3.61 -14.64 -10.63
N THR A 81 4.30 -13.89 -11.45
CA THR A 81 5.77 -13.84 -11.43
C THR A 81 6.26 -13.19 -10.14
N ALA A 82 7.52 -13.46 -9.77
CA ALA A 82 8.13 -12.81 -8.60
C ALA A 82 8.12 -11.28 -8.69
N GLY A 83 8.24 -10.72 -9.90
CA GLY A 83 8.17 -9.28 -10.14
C GLY A 83 6.78 -8.70 -9.89
N GLU A 84 5.74 -9.37 -10.38
CA GLU A 84 4.34 -8.96 -10.16
C GLU A 84 3.97 -9.04 -8.67
N LEU A 85 4.40 -10.08 -7.99
CA LEU A 85 4.15 -10.25 -6.55
C LEU A 85 4.87 -9.17 -5.72
N ALA A 86 6.12 -8.83 -6.06
CA ALA A 86 6.87 -7.76 -5.41
C ALA A 86 6.23 -6.39 -5.62
N GLN A 87 5.75 -6.11 -6.84
CA GLN A 87 5.03 -4.88 -7.15
C GLN A 87 3.72 -4.79 -6.36
N LEU A 88 2.94 -5.87 -6.31
CA LEU A 88 1.71 -5.95 -5.52
C LEU A 88 1.98 -5.67 -4.04
N SER A 89 3.00 -6.31 -3.47
CA SER A 89 3.41 -6.10 -2.07
C SER A 89 3.81 -4.64 -1.80
N THR A 90 4.49 -3.99 -2.74
CA THR A 90 4.87 -2.58 -2.64
C THR A 90 3.63 -1.67 -2.65
N LEU A 91 2.68 -1.92 -3.54
CA LEU A 91 1.44 -1.15 -3.62
C LEU A 91 0.58 -1.31 -2.35
N MET A 92 0.50 -2.53 -1.81
CA MET A 92 -0.20 -2.78 -0.54
C MET A 92 0.47 -2.04 0.63
N GLY A 93 1.80 -2.09 0.72
CA GLY A 93 2.56 -1.42 1.78
C GLY A 93 2.49 0.11 1.71
N GLY A 94 2.34 0.67 0.52
CA GLY A 94 2.20 2.12 0.27
C GLY A 94 0.76 2.62 0.25
N LEU A 95 -0.23 1.77 0.48
CA LEU A 95 -1.64 2.15 0.36
C LEU A 95 -2.05 3.16 1.44
N ALA A 96 -2.41 4.36 1.00
CA ALA A 96 -2.98 5.42 1.82
C ALA A 96 -4.46 5.60 1.42
N TYR A 97 -5.32 4.75 2.00
CA TYR A 97 -6.74 4.76 1.67
C TYR A 97 -7.52 5.72 2.56
N ASP A 98 -8.25 6.64 1.92
CA ASP A 98 -9.24 7.49 2.57
C ASP A 98 -10.64 7.08 2.08
N ARG A 99 -11.48 6.67 3.03
CA ARG A 99 -12.84 6.20 2.70
C ARG A 99 -13.67 7.35 2.11
N PRO A 100 -14.20 7.20 0.88
CA PRO A 100 -15.10 8.19 0.31
C PRO A 100 -16.30 8.47 1.22
N SER A 101 -16.59 9.75 1.44
CA SER A 101 -17.75 10.17 2.21
C SER A 101 -18.94 10.38 1.30
N GLY A 102 -20.03 9.65 1.56
CA GLY A 102 -21.30 9.80 0.87
C GLY A 102 -21.66 8.65 -0.06
N PRO A 103 -22.93 8.60 -0.49
CA PRO A 103 -23.37 7.61 -1.46
C PRO A 103 -22.76 7.90 -2.83
N THR A 104 -22.30 6.87 -3.50
CA THR A 104 -21.92 6.96 -4.91
C THR A 104 -23.17 7.21 -5.74
N SER A 105 -23.19 8.30 -6.50
CA SER A 105 -24.36 8.69 -7.32
C SER A 105 -24.26 8.24 -8.78
N CYS A 106 -23.24 7.47 -9.10
CA CYS A 106 -22.98 7.03 -10.46
C CYS A 106 -23.71 5.72 -10.76
N ALA A 107 -24.74 5.78 -11.62
CA ALA A 107 -25.55 4.61 -11.96
C ALA A 107 -24.81 3.60 -12.87
N ASP A 108 -23.89 4.10 -13.71
CA ASP A 108 -23.21 3.28 -14.73
C ASP A 108 -21.71 3.13 -14.46
N CYS A 109 -21.24 3.49 -13.25
CA CYS A 109 -19.85 3.33 -12.87
C CYS A 109 -19.50 1.89 -12.50
N PHE A 110 -18.22 1.58 -12.62
CA PHE A 110 -17.68 0.42 -11.94
C PHE A 110 -17.47 0.73 -10.46
N ASN A 111 -17.72 -0.27 -9.64
CA ASN A 111 -17.41 -0.31 -8.23
C ASN A 111 -16.25 -1.27 -8.02
N TYR A 112 -15.30 -0.84 -7.21
CA TYR A 112 -14.10 -1.60 -6.88
C TYR A 112 -14.09 -1.90 -5.39
N THR A 113 -13.91 -3.16 -5.05
CA THR A 113 -13.72 -3.60 -3.66
C THR A 113 -12.39 -4.34 -3.56
N VAL A 114 -11.55 -3.93 -2.63
CA VAL A 114 -10.32 -4.61 -2.26
C VAL A 114 -10.44 -5.09 -0.83
N GLU A 115 -10.32 -6.38 -0.61
CA GLU A 115 -10.24 -7.00 0.70
C GLU A 115 -8.88 -7.68 0.86
N ILE A 116 -8.15 -7.37 1.94
CA ILE A 116 -6.88 -7.98 2.27
C ILE A 116 -7.03 -8.66 3.62
N ALA A 117 -6.98 -9.97 3.64
CA ALA A 117 -7.03 -10.77 4.86
C ALA A 117 -5.64 -11.33 5.17
N SER A 118 -5.24 -11.31 6.43
CA SER A 118 -4.02 -11.96 6.93
C SER A 118 -4.36 -13.24 7.69
N ASP A 119 -3.40 -14.15 7.82
CA ASP A 119 -3.49 -15.36 8.63
C ASP A 119 -3.75 -15.07 10.12
N THR A 120 -3.44 -13.86 10.59
CA THR A 120 -3.76 -13.41 11.96
C THR A 120 -5.21 -12.96 12.13
N GLY A 121 -6.05 -13.08 11.10
CA GLY A 121 -7.45 -12.68 11.11
C GLY A 121 -7.68 -11.16 10.97
N LYS A 122 -6.64 -10.37 10.72
CA LYS A 122 -6.79 -8.95 10.38
C LYS A 122 -7.28 -8.82 8.95
N THR A 123 -8.34 -8.04 8.77
CA THR A 123 -8.91 -7.75 7.46
C THR A 123 -8.91 -6.24 7.21
N PHE A 124 -8.47 -5.86 6.04
CA PHE A 124 -8.60 -4.50 5.52
C PHE A 124 -9.60 -4.54 4.36
N THR A 125 -10.52 -3.57 4.31
CA THR A 125 -11.49 -3.45 3.22
C THR A 125 -11.51 -2.01 2.72
N ALA A 126 -11.31 -1.83 1.43
CA ALA A 126 -11.44 -0.56 0.72
C ALA A 126 -12.46 -0.67 -0.39
N GLN A 127 -13.25 0.40 -0.58
CA GLN A 127 -14.26 0.48 -1.63
C GLN A 127 -14.22 1.86 -2.28
N ALA A 128 -14.32 1.89 -3.60
CA ALA A 128 -14.44 3.10 -4.40
C ALA A 128 -15.20 2.80 -5.69
N ASP A 129 -15.69 3.84 -6.36
CA ASP A 129 -16.19 3.77 -7.73
C ASP A 129 -15.33 4.62 -8.67
N ASP A 130 -15.63 4.63 -9.97
CA ASP A 130 -14.88 5.42 -10.97
C ASP A 130 -14.75 6.90 -10.61
N THR A 131 -15.68 7.47 -9.85
CA THR A 131 -15.70 8.88 -9.48
C THR A 131 -14.87 9.19 -8.22
N THR A 132 -14.65 8.19 -7.37
CA THR A 132 -13.99 8.32 -6.07
C THR A 132 -12.65 7.59 -6.01
N LEU A 133 -12.33 6.77 -7.01
CA LEU A 133 -11.17 5.88 -7.01
C LEU A 133 -9.84 6.63 -6.78
N GLU A 134 -9.63 7.72 -7.53
CA GLU A 134 -8.42 8.53 -7.41
C GLU A 134 -8.33 9.25 -6.06
N ALA A 135 -9.42 9.94 -5.68
CA ALA A 135 -9.47 10.70 -4.44
C ALA A 135 -9.34 9.84 -3.19
N SER A 136 -9.76 8.57 -3.25
CA SER A 136 -9.62 7.60 -2.16
C SER A 136 -8.20 7.09 -1.95
N GLY A 137 -7.27 7.35 -2.89
CA GLY A 137 -5.92 6.78 -2.89
C GLY A 137 -5.86 5.30 -3.27
N LEU A 138 -6.98 4.70 -3.66
CA LEU A 138 -7.05 3.28 -4.05
C LEU A 138 -6.57 3.04 -5.48
N SER A 139 -6.55 4.07 -6.34
CA SER A 139 -6.29 3.95 -7.78
C SER A 139 -5.04 3.15 -8.13
N PRO A 140 -3.84 3.39 -7.53
CA PRO A 140 -2.65 2.64 -7.94
C PRO A 140 -2.77 1.13 -7.73
N LEU A 141 -3.40 0.71 -6.63
CA LEU A 141 -3.60 -0.71 -6.33
C LEU A 141 -4.71 -1.30 -7.20
N ALA A 142 -5.85 -0.63 -7.32
CA ALA A 142 -6.98 -1.12 -8.11
C ALA A 142 -6.64 -1.23 -9.61
N ASP A 143 -5.92 -0.26 -10.18
CA ASP A 143 -5.48 -0.28 -11.58
C ASP A 143 -4.51 -1.42 -11.86
N TYR A 144 -3.61 -1.69 -10.91
CA TYR A 144 -2.70 -2.82 -11.02
C TYR A 144 -3.45 -4.17 -10.95
N LEU A 145 -4.35 -4.32 -9.98
CA LEU A 145 -5.19 -5.53 -9.84
C LEU A 145 -6.06 -5.75 -11.08
N ARG A 146 -6.66 -4.69 -11.61
CA ARG A 146 -7.43 -4.76 -12.87
C ARG A 146 -6.57 -5.23 -14.04
N THR A 147 -5.35 -4.73 -14.16
CA THR A 147 -4.41 -5.16 -15.22
C THR A 147 -4.08 -6.64 -15.11
N LEU A 148 -3.78 -7.14 -13.91
CA LEU A 148 -3.53 -8.57 -13.68
C LEU A 148 -4.75 -9.43 -14.07
N MET A 149 -5.94 -9.01 -13.64
CA MET A 149 -7.20 -9.68 -13.93
C MET A 149 -7.48 -9.75 -15.43
N GLU A 150 -7.32 -8.64 -16.16
CA GLU A 150 -7.52 -8.60 -17.61
C GLU A 150 -6.51 -9.46 -18.37
N ASN A 151 -5.24 -9.45 -17.94
CA ASN A 151 -4.20 -10.28 -18.55
C ASN A 151 -4.49 -11.76 -18.35
N ALA A 152 -4.91 -12.17 -17.16
CA ALA A 152 -5.29 -13.55 -16.87
C ALA A 152 -6.44 -14.01 -17.77
N LEU A 153 -7.48 -13.18 -17.93
CA LEU A 153 -8.64 -13.50 -18.77
C LEU A 153 -8.29 -13.58 -20.27
N LYS A 154 -7.31 -12.79 -20.75
CA LYS A 154 -6.86 -12.80 -22.15
C LYS A 154 -6.00 -14.01 -22.49
N THR A 155 -5.12 -14.45 -21.57
CA THR A 155 -4.11 -15.49 -21.84
C THR A 155 -4.73 -16.87 -22.02
N GLN A 156 -5.95 -17.09 -21.55
CA GLN A 156 -6.63 -18.40 -21.64
C GLN A 156 -7.90 -18.35 -22.50
N GLY A 157 -7.94 -17.45 -23.48
CA GLY A 157 -9.03 -17.26 -24.45
C GLY A 157 -8.80 -17.91 -25.80
#